data_98d23d3edb750cf8ebad2bedf9362cf9
#
_entry.id   98d23d3edb750cf8ebad2bedf9362cf9
#
_cell.length_a   1.000
_cell.length_b   1.000
_cell.length_c   1.000
_cell.angle_alpha   90.00
_cell.angle_beta   90.00
_cell.angle_gamma   90.00
#
_symmetry.space_group_name_H-M   'P 1'
#
loop_
_entity.id
_entity.type
_entity.pdbx_description
1 polymer ?
#
loop_
_entity_poly.entity_id
_entity_poly.type
_entity_poly.pdbx_seq_one_letter_code
_entity_poly.pdbx_strand_id
1 'polypeptide(L)'
;KIYAALEDSKVWNYVTICVFNPETFKAEKYATMSLEHQVKGAPWLCVDAENGYIYSTQRDNAPCLVAYDLETLEFVKTISISQPVHKIQGGEMYGSDLFVATNNDTQAVYRIDVLTGEAEKCFDRNLATGSEGEGLTALETADGAVLHVLDMGPLFVNANFRHYSYEVEA
;
A
#
# COMPACT_ATOMS: atom_id res chain seq x y z
N LYS A 1 -5.06 -8.43 14.18
CA LYS A 1 -3.60 -8.33 14.11
C LYS A 1 -3.20 -7.04 13.41
N ILE A 2 -1.98 -6.55 13.69
CA ILE A 2 -1.37 -5.43 12.96
C ILE A 2 -0.28 -6.02 12.08
N TYR A 3 -0.32 -5.73 10.80
CA TYR A 3 0.68 -6.15 9.82
C TYR A 3 1.52 -4.94 9.41
N ALA A 4 2.82 -5.10 9.35
CA ALA A 4 3.74 -4.04 8.97
C ALA A 4 4.83 -4.57 8.04
N ALA A 5 5.14 -3.80 7.01
CA ALA A 5 6.37 -3.98 6.25
C ALA A 5 7.51 -3.29 7.00
N LEU A 6 8.53 -4.05 7.35
CA LEU A 6 9.79 -3.52 7.85
C LEU A 6 10.72 -3.35 6.66
N GLU A 7 10.89 -2.12 6.26
CA GLU A 7 11.67 -1.79 5.09
C GLU A 7 13.16 -1.99 5.35
N ASP A 8 13.89 -2.33 4.29
CA ASP A 8 15.35 -2.44 4.32
C ASP A 8 15.99 -1.12 4.79
N SER A 9 16.95 -1.24 5.69
CA SER A 9 17.70 -0.11 6.22
C SER A 9 19.17 -0.50 6.41
N LYS A 10 20.02 0.47 6.76
CA LYS A 10 21.43 0.20 7.10
C LYS A 10 21.61 -0.71 8.31
N VAL A 11 20.56 -0.88 9.11
CA VAL A 11 20.56 -1.69 10.33
C VAL A 11 19.83 -3.03 10.11
N TRP A 12 18.88 -3.05 9.19
CA TRP A 12 18.06 -4.21 8.88
C TRP A 12 18.15 -4.53 7.39
N ASN A 13 18.85 -5.59 7.05
CA ASN A 13 19.21 -5.92 5.66
C ASN A 13 18.15 -6.70 4.88
N TYR A 14 16.99 -6.98 5.51
CA TYR A 14 15.97 -7.80 4.86
C TYR A 14 14.60 -7.17 5.02
N VAL A 15 13.95 -6.98 3.88
CA VAL A 15 12.54 -6.60 3.85
C VAL A 15 11.71 -7.69 4.52
N THR A 16 10.88 -7.33 5.48
CA THR A 16 10.22 -8.31 6.35
C THR A 16 8.76 -7.93 6.57
N ILE A 17 7.84 -8.90 6.43
CA ILE A 17 6.49 -8.78 6.99
C ILE A 17 6.57 -9.11 8.47
N CYS A 18 6.04 -8.24 9.31
CA CYS A 18 5.95 -8.47 10.75
C CYS A 18 4.49 -8.37 11.20
N VAL A 19 4.06 -9.32 12.01
CA VAL A 19 2.71 -9.37 12.58
C VAL A 19 2.79 -9.07 14.06
N PHE A 20 2.05 -8.05 14.51
CA PHE A 20 2.02 -7.63 15.90
C PHE A 20 0.68 -7.93 16.55
N ASN A 21 0.74 -8.20 17.82
CA ASN A 21 -0.43 -8.23 18.68
C ASN A 21 -0.93 -6.78 18.91
N PRO A 22 -2.21 -6.46 18.64
CA PRO A 22 -2.71 -5.09 18.74
C PRO A 22 -2.81 -4.56 20.18
N GLU A 23 -2.87 -5.44 21.19
CA GLU A 23 -2.98 -5.05 22.60
C GLU A 23 -1.61 -4.84 23.25
N THR A 24 -0.65 -5.70 22.91
CA THR A 24 0.68 -5.72 23.57
C THR A 24 1.78 -5.10 22.71
N PHE A 25 1.53 -4.85 21.43
CA PHE A 25 2.50 -4.43 20.40
C PHE A 25 3.74 -5.33 20.29
N LYS A 26 3.62 -6.58 20.77
CA LYS A 26 4.70 -7.56 20.60
C LYS A 26 4.60 -8.24 19.24
N ALA A 27 5.75 -8.43 18.60
CA ALA A 27 5.83 -9.24 17.38
C ALA A 27 5.47 -10.69 17.70
N GLU A 28 4.55 -11.26 16.95
CA GLU A 28 4.09 -12.66 17.09
C GLU A 28 4.62 -13.53 15.97
N LYS A 29 4.79 -12.95 14.78
CA LYS A 29 5.25 -13.65 13.59
C LYS A 29 5.99 -12.71 12.67
N TYR A 30 6.96 -13.22 11.93
CA TYR A 30 7.63 -12.47 10.87
C TYR A 30 8.17 -13.41 9.80
N ALA A 31 8.29 -12.91 8.58
CA ALA A 31 8.92 -13.60 7.46
C ALA A 31 9.64 -12.61 6.55
N THR A 32 10.78 -13.03 6.00
CA THR A 32 11.47 -12.25 4.97
C THR A 32 10.65 -12.27 3.69
N MET A 33 10.44 -11.09 3.11
CA MET A 33 9.75 -10.94 1.83
C MET A 33 10.64 -11.43 0.67
N SER A 34 10.04 -11.65 -0.48
CA SER A 34 10.76 -12.12 -1.66
C SER A 34 11.84 -11.13 -2.10
N LEU A 35 13.10 -11.48 -1.93
CA LEU A 35 14.24 -10.65 -2.34
C LEU A 35 14.35 -10.48 -3.87
N GLU A 36 13.71 -11.37 -4.64
CA GLU A 36 13.63 -11.28 -6.09
C GLU A 36 12.66 -10.16 -6.54
N HIS A 37 11.54 -10.01 -5.83
CA HIS A 37 10.46 -9.09 -6.22
C HIS A 37 10.43 -7.80 -5.39
N GLN A 38 11.12 -7.77 -4.25
CA GLN A 38 11.23 -6.61 -3.35
C GLN A 38 12.65 -6.04 -3.32
N VAL A 39 13.31 -6.00 -4.48
CA VAL A 39 14.74 -5.63 -4.62
C VAL A 39 15.05 -4.26 -4.05
N LYS A 40 14.09 -3.35 -4.06
CA LYS A 40 14.24 -1.96 -3.59
C LYS A 40 13.43 -1.66 -2.33
N GLY A 41 13.21 -2.68 -1.49
CA GLY A 41 12.44 -2.54 -0.27
C GLY A 41 10.94 -2.78 -0.46
N ALA A 42 10.18 -2.64 0.62
CA ALA A 42 8.72 -2.74 0.66
C ALA A 42 8.18 -1.57 1.51
N PRO A 43 7.86 -0.43 0.89
CA PRO A 43 7.45 0.76 1.62
C PRO A 43 6.06 0.65 2.24
N TRP A 44 5.26 -0.32 1.82
CA TRP A 44 3.90 -0.52 2.27
C TRP A 44 3.48 -1.99 2.19
N LEU A 45 2.39 -2.32 2.84
CA LEU A 45 1.63 -3.54 2.61
C LEU A 45 0.13 -3.27 2.86
N CYS A 46 -0.71 -4.13 2.28
CA CYS A 46 -2.15 -4.14 2.50
C CYS A 46 -2.63 -5.58 2.73
N VAL A 47 -3.58 -5.76 3.64
CA VAL A 47 -4.17 -7.07 3.95
C VAL A 47 -5.50 -7.22 3.22
N ASP A 48 -5.62 -8.27 2.43
CA ASP A 48 -6.86 -8.78 1.87
C ASP A 48 -7.31 -9.98 2.70
N ALA A 49 -8.08 -9.68 3.75
CA ALA A 49 -8.52 -10.70 4.69
C ALA A 49 -9.57 -11.65 4.08
N GLU A 50 -10.31 -11.20 3.08
CA GLU A 50 -11.35 -12.00 2.42
C GLU A 50 -10.72 -13.11 1.57
N ASN A 51 -9.66 -12.81 0.83
CA ASN A 51 -8.99 -13.76 -0.05
C ASN A 51 -7.73 -14.39 0.59
N GLY A 52 -7.35 -13.97 1.79
CA GLY A 52 -6.21 -14.53 2.52
C GLY A 52 -4.85 -14.10 1.97
N TYR A 53 -4.72 -12.88 1.46
CA TYR A 53 -3.47 -12.36 0.91
C TYR A 53 -2.98 -11.11 1.63
N ILE A 54 -1.68 -10.88 1.50
CA ILE A 54 -1.02 -9.60 1.78
C ILE A 54 -0.42 -9.13 0.47
N TYR A 55 -0.73 -7.91 0.06
CA TYR A 55 -0.15 -7.27 -1.12
C TYR A 55 0.89 -6.24 -0.74
N SER A 56 1.92 -6.14 -1.57
CA SER A 56 2.96 -5.11 -1.49
C SER A 56 3.58 -4.88 -2.87
N THR A 57 4.46 -3.91 -2.97
CA THR A 57 5.32 -3.70 -4.15
C THR A 57 6.73 -3.35 -3.71
N GLN A 58 7.69 -3.45 -4.63
CA GLN A 58 8.98 -2.80 -4.40
C GLN A 58 8.82 -1.28 -4.38
N ARG A 59 9.78 -0.58 -3.72
CA ARG A 59 9.92 0.87 -3.84
C ARG A 59 10.26 1.24 -5.28
N ASP A 60 9.73 2.30 -5.78
CA ASP A 60 9.89 2.86 -7.12
C ASP A 60 9.53 1.89 -8.27
N ASN A 61 8.86 2.41 -9.27
CA ASN A 61 8.59 1.73 -10.53
C ASN A 61 8.10 0.28 -10.34
N ALA A 62 6.97 0.11 -9.63
CA ALA A 62 6.39 -1.20 -9.37
C ALA A 62 5.74 -1.78 -10.64
N PRO A 63 6.32 -2.82 -11.26
CA PRO A 63 5.74 -3.46 -12.44
C PRO A 63 4.67 -4.49 -12.10
N CYS A 64 4.59 -4.89 -10.85
CA CYS A 64 3.66 -5.91 -10.35
C CYS A 64 3.34 -5.69 -8.88
N LEU A 65 2.18 -6.19 -8.47
CA LEU A 65 1.91 -6.51 -7.08
C LEU A 65 2.62 -7.81 -6.72
N VAL A 66 3.07 -7.92 -5.49
CA VAL A 66 3.62 -9.14 -4.90
C VAL A 66 2.67 -9.61 -3.83
N ALA A 67 2.14 -10.83 -3.98
CA ALA A 67 1.18 -11.41 -3.06
C ALA A 67 1.85 -12.43 -2.15
N TYR A 68 1.55 -12.34 -0.87
CA TYR A 68 1.97 -13.25 0.19
C TYR A 68 0.74 -13.88 0.83
N ASP A 69 0.87 -15.13 1.29
CA ASP A 69 -0.18 -15.79 2.04
C ASP A 69 -0.33 -15.15 3.43
N LEU A 70 -1.56 -14.84 3.82
CA LEU A 70 -1.85 -14.12 5.07
C LEU A 70 -1.51 -14.94 6.32
N GLU A 71 -1.63 -16.26 6.26
CA GLU A 71 -1.36 -17.13 7.40
C GLU A 71 0.12 -17.49 7.49
N THR A 72 0.73 -17.92 6.38
CA THR A 72 2.13 -18.40 6.38
C THR A 72 3.14 -17.28 6.21
N LEU A 73 2.75 -16.15 5.62
CA LEU A 73 3.58 -15.01 5.18
C LEU A 73 4.54 -15.38 4.04
N GLU A 74 4.34 -16.52 3.39
CA GLU A 74 5.16 -16.99 2.28
C GLU A 74 4.74 -16.31 0.98
N PHE A 75 5.70 -16.12 0.08
CA PHE A 75 5.43 -15.64 -1.28
C PHE A 75 4.51 -16.61 -2.02
N VAL A 76 3.49 -16.07 -2.70
CA VAL A 76 2.54 -16.87 -3.48
C VAL A 76 2.69 -16.60 -4.97
N LYS A 77 2.57 -15.35 -5.39
CA LYS A 77 2.56 -14.96 -6.81
C LYS A 77 2.88 -13.49 -7.01
N THR A 78 3.16 -13.12 -8.25
CA THR A 78 3.10 -11.74 -8.71
C THR A 78 1.88 -11.53 -9.61
N ILE A 79 1.36 -10.31 -9.64
CA ILE A 79 0.28 -9.86 -10.52
C ILE A 79 0.85 -8.68 -11.31
N SER A 80 1.06 -8.87 -12.61
CA SER A 80 1.56 -7.80 -13.48
C SER A 80 0.57 -6.65 -13.52
N ILE A 81 1.06 -5.42 -13.32
CA ILE A 81 0.23 -4.22 -13.37
C ILE A 81 0.22 -3.69 -14.82
N SER A 82 -0.96 -3.31 -15.33
CA SER A 82 -1.15 -2.87 -16.72
C SER A 82 -0.34 -1.62 -17.10
N GLN A 83 0.03 -0.80 -16.10
CA GLN A 83 0.95 0.32 -16.21
C GLN A 83 1.77 0.46 -14.93
N PRO A 84 3.06 0.85 -15.02
CA PRO A 84 3.87 1.03 -13.83
C PRO A 84 3.29 2.10 -12.90
N VAL A 85 3.14 1.78 -11.62
CA VAL A 85 2.75 2.74 -10.59
C VAL A 85 3.99 3.07 -9.76
N HIS A 86 4.35 4.35 -9.73
CA HIS A 86 5.59 4.81 -9.13
C HIS A 86 5.37 5.26 -7.69
N LYS A 87 6.30 4.90 -6.80
CA LYS A 87 6.39 5.40 -5.42
C LYS A 87 5.10 5.22 -4.63
N ILE A 88 4.56 4.01 -4.61
CA ILE A 88 3.42 3.67 -3.74
C ILE A 88 3.89 3.74 -2.29
N GLN A 89 3.13 4.44 -1.44
CA GLN A 89 3.43 4.66 -0.02
C GLN A 89 2.39 4.03 0.92
N GLY A 90 1.25 3.63 0.40
CA GLY A 90 0.23 2.94 1.16
C GLY A 90 -0.90 2.46 0.28
N GLY A 91 -1.67 1.51 0.79
CA GLY A 91 -2.82 0.98 0.08
C GLY A 91 -3.79 0.28 1.01
N GLU A 92 -5.05 0.18 0.55
CA GLU A 92 -6.14 -0.47 1.25
C GLU A 92 -7.07 -1.16 0.25
N MET A 93 -7.59 -2.31 0.63
CA MET A 93 -8.63 -3.00 -0.14
C MET A 93 -9.99 -2.34 0.07
N TYR A 94 -10.74 -2.18 -1.02
CA TYR A 94 -12.16 -1.88 -0.97
C TYR A 94 -12.89 -2.73 -2.02
N GLY A 95 -13.69 -3.69 -1.56
CA GLY A 95 -14.19 -4.75 -2.43
C GLY A 95 -13.05 -5.56 -3.06
N SER A 96 -13.09 -5.76 -4.38
CA SER A 96 -12.04 -6.45 -5.14
C SER A 96 -10.88 -5.55 -5.58
N ASP A 97 -10.97 -4.25 -5.33
CA ASP A 97 -10.01 -3.27 -5.79
C ASP A 97 -9.02 -2.88 -4.67
N LEU A 98 -7.77 -2.74 -5.04
CA LEU A 98 -6.72 -2.18 -4.19
C LEU A 98 -6.52 -0.70 -4.55
N PHE A 99 -6.87 0.19 -3.63
CA PHE A 99 -6.53 1.61 -3.76
C PHE A 99 -5.14 1.88 -3.20
N VAL A 100 -4.33 2.62 -3.94
CA VAL A 100 -2.96 2.96 -3.53
C VAL A 100 -2.69 4.46 -3.65
N ALA A 101 -2.07 5.01 -2.61
CA ALA A 101 -1.56 6.37 -2.61
C ALA A 101 -0.09 6.39 -3.01
N THR A 102 0.29 7.37 -3.81
CA THR A 102 1.66 7.47 -4.33
C THR A 102 2.33 8.77 -3.93
N ASN A 103 3.66 8.77 -3.91
CA ASN A 103 4.49 9.97 -3.85
C ASN A 103 5.16 10.25 -5.20
N ASN A 104 4.45 9.99 -6.31
CA ASN A 104 4.87 10.36 -7.66
C ASN A 104 4.74 11.87 -7.89
N ASP A 105 4.99 12.35 -9.08
CA ASP A 105 5.06 13.79 -9.41
C ASP A 105 3.77 14.57 -9.10
N THR A 106 2.61 13.91 -9.13
CA THR A 106 1.29 14.49 -8.86
C THR A 106 0.67 13.97 -7.56
N GLN A 107 1.38 13.11 -6.83
CA GLN A 107 0.91 12.39 -5.65
C GLN A 107 -0.46 11.72 -5.91
N ALA A 108 -0.57 11.02 -7.04
CA ALA A 108 -1.82 10.44 -7.51
C ALA A 108 -2.29 9.27 -6.63
N VAL A 109 -3.60 9.02 -6.66
CA VAL A 109 -4.23 7.81 -6.16
C VAL A 109 -4.61 6.95 -7.35
N TYR A 110 -4.33 5.66 -7.25
CA TYR A 110 -4.67 4.65 -8.26
C TYR A 110 -5.58 3.59 -7.65
N ARG A 111 -6.39 2.98 -8.51
CA ARG A 111 -7.13 1.75 -8.28
C ARG A 111 -6.46 0.63 -9.07
N ILE A 112 -6.29 -0.52 -8.46
CA ILE A 112 -5.71 -1.72 -9.08
C ILE A 112 -6.65 -2.89 -8.82
N ASP A 113 -7.17 -3.48 -9.88
CA ASP A 113 -7.89 -4.76 -9.81
C ASP A 113 -6.88 -5.87 -9.49
N VAL A 114 -7.01 -6.51 -8.34
CA VAL A 114 -6.04 -7.54 -7.90
C VAL A 114 -6.18 -8.87 -8.62
N LEU A 115 -7.22 -9.07 -9.42
CA LEU A 115 -7.39 -10.29 -10.22
C LEU A 115 -6.71 -10.16 -11.57
N THR A 116 -6.83 -8.99 -12.22
CA THR A 116 -6.34 -8.74 -13.57
C THR A 116 -5.03 -7.96 -13.62
N GLY A 117 -4.76 -7.16 -12.58
CA GLY A 117 -3.66 -6.21 -12.54
C GLY A 117 -3.97 -4.91 -13.30
N GLU A 118 -5.21 -4.71 -13.74
CA GLU A 118 -5.57 -3.45 -14.38
C GLU A 118 -5.46 -2.30 -13.39
N ALA A 119 -4.65 -1.29 -13.74
CA ALA A 119 -4.39 -0.13 -12.92
C ALA A 119 -4.92 1.12 -13.59
N GLU A 120 -5.72 1.87 -12.86
CA GLU A 120 -6.33 3.12 -13.29
C GLU A 120 -5.99 4.25 -12.32
N LYS A 121 -5.63 5.41 -12.87
CA LYS A 121 -5.44 6.60 -12.05
C LYS A 121 -6.80 7.22 -11.72
N CYS A 122 -7.14 7.28 -10.43
CA CYS A 122 -8.38 7.87 -9.95
C CYS A 122 -8.31 9.41 -9.98
N PHE A 123 -7.27 9.99 -9.37
CA PHE A 123 -7.09 11.44 -9.32
C PHE A 123 -5.67 11.84 -8.93
N ASP A 124 -5.32 13.09 -9.25
CA ASP A 124 -4.08 13.74 -8.84
C ASP A 124 -4.34 14.62 -7.61
N ARG A 125 -3.49 14.52 -6.57
CA ARG A 125 -3.60 15.37 -5.37
C ARG A 125 -2.91 16.72 -5.55
N ASN A 126 -1.84 16.77 -6.34
CA ASN A 126 -1.07 17.98 -6.64
C ASN A 126 -0.70 18.77 -5.37
N LEU A 127 -0.05 18.11 -4.43
CA LEU A 127 0.35 18.70 -3.16
C LEU A 127 1.34 19.86 -3.36
N ALA A 128 1.46 20.72 -2.35
CA ALA A 128 2.43 21.79 -2.37
C ALA A 128 3.87 21.25 -2.55
N THR A 129 4.71 21.99 -3.24
CA THR A 129 6.11 21.62 -3.48
C THR A 129 6.83 21.29 -2.16
N GLY A 130 7.51 20.15 -2.12
CA GLY A 130 8.21 19.64 -0.95
C GLY A 130 7.32 18.91 0.05
N SER A 131 6.04 18.65 -0.30
CA SER A 131 5.17 17.72 0.40
C SER A 131 5.40 16.29 -0.08
N GLU A 132 5.08 15.31 0.76
CA GLU A 132 5.09 13.90 0.41
C GLU A 132 3.71 13.29 0.60
N GLY A 133 3.29 12.46 -0.36
CA GLY A 133 2.11 11.61 -0.23
C GLY A 133 2.48 10.34 0.49
N GLU A 134 1.70 10.00 1.53
CA GLU A 134 1.94 8.88 2.42
C GLU A 134 0.79 7.84 2.35
N GLY A 135 0.51 7.20 3.46
CA GLY A 135 -0.46 6.11 3.55
C GLY A 135 -1.89 6.46 3.14
N LEU A 136 -2.66 5.42 2.84
CA LEU A 136 -4.07 5.50 2.50
C LEU A 136 -4.84 4.42 3.25
N THR A 137 -6.06 4.75 3.68
CA THR A 137 -7.07 3.78 4.11
C THR A 137 -8.43 4.12 3.54
N ALA A 138 -9.31 3.13 3.44
CA ALA A 138 -10.67 3.29 2.95
C ALA A 138 -11.67 3.03 4.08
N LEU A 139 -12.65 3.93 4.22
CA LEU A 139 -13.79 3.74 5.10
C LEU A 139 -15.03 3.47 4.27
N GLU A 140 -15.59 2.29 4.42
CA GLU A 140 -16.85 1.94 3.76
C GLU A 140 -18.02 2.78 4.29
N THR A 141 -18.87 3.26 3.38
CA THR A 141 -20.06 4.03 3.67
C THR A 141 -21.26 3.46 2.91
N ALA A 142 -22.48 3.96 3.18
CA ALA A 142 -23.66 3.50 2.49
C ALA A 142 -23.65 3.84 0.96
N ASP A 143 -22.91 4.86 0.56
CA ASP A 143 -22.87 5.38 -0.81
C ASP A 143 -21.53 5.09 -1.53
N GLY A 144 -20.69 4.20 -0.97
CA GLY A 144 -19.38 3.89 -1.54
C GLY A 144 -18.27 3.90 -0.47
N ALA A 145 -17.14 4.54 -0.75
CA ALA A 145 -16.04 4.66 0.20
C ALA A 145 -15.58 6.10 0.38
N VAL A 146 -15.03 6.40 1.56
CA VAL A 146 -14.22 7.58 1.79
C VAL A 146 -12.76 7.17 1.91
N LEU A 147 -11.93 7.63 0.98
CA LEU A 147 -10.49 7.42 1.01
C LEU A 147 -9.85 8.45 1.94
N HIS A 148 -9.20 7.99 2.97
CA HIS A 148 -8.45 8.81 3.90
C HIS A 148 -6.98 8.72 3.53
N VAL A 149 -6.38 9.84 3.13
CA VAL A 149 -4.99 9.88 2.68
C VAL A 149 -4.16 10.77 3.59
N LEU A 150 -3.02 10.26 4.01
CA LEU A 150 -2.05 11.00 4.80
C LEU A 150 -1.06 11.71 3.87
N ASP A 151 -0.83 12.99 4.12
CA ASP A 151 0.18 13.80 3.44
C ASP A 151 1.10 14.45 4.46
N MET A 152 2.39 14.41 4.21
CA MET A 152 3.37 15.22 4.93
C MET A 152 3.53 16.56 4.23
N GLY A 153 3.37 17.64 4.97
CA GLY A 153 3.59 18.99 4.45
C GLY A 153 5.07 19.29 4.19
N PRO A 154 5.37 20.42 3.51
CA PRO A 154 6.73 20.80 3.23
C PRO A 154 7.62 20.80 4.47
N LEU A 155 8.84 20.29 4.35
CA LEU A 155 9.81 20.14 5.44
C LEU A 155 9.34 19.25 6.61
N PHE A 156 8.31 18.44 6.41
CA PHE A 156 7.72 17.56 7.44
C PHE A 156 7.27 18.27 8.71
N VAL A 157 6.90 19.56 8.59
CA VAL A 157 6.46 20.36 9.73
C VAL A 157 5.07 19.98 10.20
N ASN A 158 4.20 19.53 9.29
CA ASN A 158 2.84 19.12 9.58
C ASN A 158 2.43 17.90 8.76
N ALA A 159 1.49 17.15 9.30
CA ALA A 159 0.79 16.08 8.60
C ALA A 159 -0.67 16.49 8.37
N ASN A 160 -1.23 16.13 7.23
CA ASN A 160 -2.61 16.43 6.88
C ASN A 160 -3.33 15.13 6.56
N PHE A 161 -4.51 14.96 7.12
CA PHE A 161 -5.47 13.94 6.70
C PHE A 161 -6.44 14.57 5.71
N ARG A 162 -6.51 13.99 4.52
CA ARG A 162 -7.45 14.40 3.47
C ARG A 162 -8.47 13.31 3.24
N HIS A 163 -9.68 13.71 2.88
CA HIS A 163 -10.81 12.83 2.64
C HIS A 163 -11.30 13.04 1.21
N TYR A 164 -11.41 11.93 0.47
CA TYR A 164 -11.91 11.91 -0.89
C TYR A 164 -13.06 10.90 -0.97
N SER A 165 -14.24 11.34 -1.39
CA SER A 165 -15.36 10.43 -1.65
C SER A 165 -15.08 9.63 -2.92
N TYR A 166 -15.33 8.34 -2.87
CA TYR A 166 -15.29 7.44 -4.01
C TYR A 166 -16.68 6.81 -4.16
N GLU A 167 -17.36 7.17 -5.24
CA GLU A 167 -18.67 6.60 -5.58
C GLU A 167 -18.44 5.36 -6.45
N VAL A 168 -19.04 4.24 -6.06
CA VAL A 168 -19.05 3.04 -6.92
C VAL A 168 -20.10 3.28 -7.99
N GLU A 169 -19.69 3.29 -9.26
CA GLU A 169 -20.65 3.28 -10.37
C GLU A 169 -21.47 1.99 -10.27
N ALA A 170 -22.79 2.15 -10.20
CA ALA A 170 -23.78 1.08 -10.03
C ALA A 170 -23.97 0.25 -11.31
#